data_d583ac698f69b373eb69ac8c4c1c4c3b
#
_entry.id   d583ac698f69b373eb69ac8c4c1c4c3b
#
_cell.length_a   1.000
_cell.length_b   1.000
_cell.length_c   1.000
_cell.angle_alpha   90.00
_cell.angle_beta   90.00
_cell.angle_gamma   90.00
#
_symmetry.space_group_name_H-M   'P 1'
#
loop_
_entity.id
_entity.type
_entity.pdbx_description
1 polymer ?
#
loop_
_entity_poly.entity_id
_entity_poly.type
_entity_poly.pdbx_seq_one_letter_code
_entity_poly.pdbx_strand_id
1 'polypeptide(L)'
;MTQLDLTQILSQFVKESPEDQRAELTDDDVTNTMAFELSWQHNGIKHSMVTINYKVNLWRDIFPFALDGKLKGLKVGDVFSHDFTPGNFIPEFDKYLATSVRTKQFNTTHRLNTIIEPKVGRFYPKGFIAGTHNIYPEDITPFRITAIDDKISIDLNHALAQTAVSFKGQILDIWMAKALRGGSCNDIAELASKDAGLQCQYQDQETDFWSGIPFARMMDSDDAKF
;
A
#
# COMPACT_ATOMS: atom_id res chain seq x y z
N MET A 1 3.20 23.15 -9.76
CA MET A 1 2.21 22.54 -8.84
C MET A 1 2.92 22.28 -7.53
N THR A 2 2.38 22.76 -6.43
CA THR A 2 3.01 22.70 -5.11
C THR A 2 2.92 21.26 -4.63
N GLN A 3 4.07 20.62 -4.44
CA GLN A 3 4.17 19.32 -3.80
C GLN A 3 3.56 19.48 -2.40
N LEU A 4 2.42 18.85 -2.16
CA LEU A 4 1.79 18.85 -0.84
C LEU A 4 2.80 18.19 0.12
N ASP A 5 3.31 18.99 1.03
CA ASP A 5 4.24 18.52 2.05
C ASP A 5 3.46 17.60 3.00
N LEU A 6 3.91 16.34 3.12
CA LEU A 6 3.33 15.37 4.05
C LEU A 6 3.20 15.97 5.46
N THR A 7 4.16 16.78 5.86
CA THR A 7 4.16 17.51 7.13
C THR A 7 2.94 18.43 7.26
N GLN A 8 2.51 19.06 6.18
CA GLN A 8 1.34 19.96 6.19
C GLN A 8 0.01 19.20 6.29
N ILE A 9 -0.10 18.06 5.61
CA ILE A 9 -1.28 17.18 5.69
C ILE A 9 -1.38 16.57 7.09
N LEU A 10 -0.28 16.06 7.60
CA LEU A 10 -0.26 15.32 8.86
C LEU A 10 -0.32 16.23 10.09
N SER A 11 0.08 17.50 9.99
CA SER A 11 -0.07 18.47 11.09
C SER A 11 -1.55 18.66 11.52
N GLN A 12 -2.50 18.39 10.62
CA GLN A 12 -3.93 18.44 10.94
C GLN A 12 -4.39 17.26 11.82
N PHE A 13 -3.63 16.17 11.84
CA PHE A 13 -3.94 14.97 12.62
C PHE A 13 -3.15 14.87 13.93
N VAL A 14 -2.10 15.66 14.07
CA VAL A 14 -1.33 15.73 15.32
C VAL A 14 -2.16 16.54 16.31
N LYS A 15 -2.91 15.87 17.18
CA LYS A 15 -3.48 16.51 18.36
C LYS A 15 -2.33 16.93 19.25
N GLU A 16 -2.31 18.20 19.69
CA GLU A 16 -1.45 18.62 20.78
C GLU A 16 -1.78 17.73 21.99
N SER A 17 -0.89 16.79 22.23
CA SER A 17 -1.03 15.87 23.37
C SER A 17 -0.73 16.63 24.66
N PRO A 18 -1.50 16.41 25.73
CA PRO A 18 -1.13 16.89 27.06
C PRO A 18 0.31 16.48 27.41
N GLU A 19 1.00 17.27 28.21
CA GLU A 19 2.43 17.08 28.54
C GLU A 19 2.80 15.67 29.04
N ASP A 20 1.85 14.91 29.54
CA ASP A 20 2.02 13.52 30.03
C ASP A 20 2.09 12.45 28.92
N GLN A 21 1.88 12.80 27.66
CA GLN A 21 1.87 11.86 26.51
C GLN A 21 3.19 11.85 25.72
N ARG A 22 4.32 12.17 26.32
CA ARG A 22 5.63 11.99 25.70
C ARG A 22 6.10 10.53 25.77
N ALA A 23 5.21 9.59 25.52
CA ALA A 23 5.59 8.20 25.40
C ALA A 23 6.53 8.03 24.20
N GLU A 24 7.62 7.29 24.41
CA GLU A 24 8.50 6.84 23.35
C GLU A 24 8.02 5.49 22.82
N LEU A 25 8.29 5.22 21.56
CA LEU A 25 8.08 3.90 21.01
C LEU A 25 8.99 2.89 21.69
N THR A 26 8.38 1.89 22.32
CA THR A 26 9.08 0.77 22.96
C THR A 26 8.54 -0.55 22.43
N ASP A 27 9.23 -1.65 22.71
CA ASP A 27 8.74 -3.00 22.39
C ASP A 27 7.61 -3.44 23.34
N ASP A 28 7.45 -2.71 24.44
CA ASP A 28 6.51 -3.07 25.50
C ASP A 28 5.18 -2.34 25.33
N ASP A 29 4.15 -3.07 24.91
CA ASP A 29 2.73 -2.73 25.02
C ASP A 29 2.28 -1.32 24.54
N VAL A 30 3.12 -0.63 23.78
CA VAL A 30 2.79 0.67 23.22
C VAL A 30 2.15 0.48 21.84
N THR A 31 0.93 0.97 21.70
CA THR A 31 0.23 1.03 20.42
C THR A 31 0.33 2.45 19.87
N ASN A 32 0.50 2.58 18.58
CA ASN A 32 0.67 3.87 17.95
C ASN A 32 -0.12 3.98 16.65
N THR A 33 -0.31 5.21 16.17
CA THR A 33 -0.75 5.51 14.82
C THR A 33 0.43 6.01 14.01
N MET A 34 0.67 5.41 12.87
CA MET A 34 1.70 5.82 11.94
C MET A 34 1.11 6.15 10.58
N ALA A 35 1.61 7.21 9.97
CA ALA A 35 1.44 7.44 8.55
C ALA A 35 2.66 6.90 7.82
N PHE A 36 2.43 6.16 6.74
CA PHE A 36 3.48 5.64 5.86
C PHE A 36 3.32 6.25 4.47
N GLU A 37 4.39 6.80 3.94
CA GLU A 37 4.50 7.21 2.55
C GLU A 37 5.42 6.23 1.83
N LEU A 38 4.92 5.61 0.77
CA LEU A 38 5.72 4.85 -0.18
C LEU A 38 5.83 5.68 -1.46
N SER A 39 7.05 5.93 -1.92
CA SER A 39 7.29 6.66 -3.16
C SER A 39 8.22 5.90 -4.10
N TRP A 40 8.01 6.06 -5.41
CA TRP A 40 8.77 5.38 -6.46
C TRP A 40 8.83 6.25 -7.71
N GLN A 41 9.66 5.84 -8.68
CA GLN A 41 9.70 6.45 -10.00
C GLN A 41 9.25 5.45 -11.07
N HIS A 42 8.41 5.91 -11.98
CA HIS A 42 8.01 5.18 -13.17
C HIS A 42 8.03 6.09 -14.38
N ASN A 43 8.74 5.69 -15.45
CA ASN A 43 8.92 6.49 -16.68
C ASN A 43 9.37 7.95 -16.43
N GLY A 44 10.23 8.16 -15.43
CA GLY A 44 10.72 9.49 -15.07
C GLY A 44 9.77 10.33 -14.21
N ILE A 45 8.58 9.81 -13.91
CA ILE A 45 7.58 10.47 -13.06
C ILE A 45 7.70 9.90 -11.64
N LYS A 46 7.73 10.80 -10.64
CA LYS A 46 7.69 10.42 -9.23
C LYS A 46 6.23 10.22 -8.80
N HIS A 47 5.98 9.07 -8.21
CA HIS A 47 4.70 8.70 -7.61
C HIS A 47 4.86 8.56 -6.10
N SER A 48 3.78 8.79 -5.36
CA SER A 48 3.73 8.47 -3.94
C SER A 48 2.33 8.06 -3.51
N MET A 49 2.27 7.25 -2.45
CA MET A 49 1.04 6.86 -1.80
C MET A 49 1.22 6.96 -0.29
N VAL A 50 0.20 7.45 0.39
CA VAL A 50 0.19 7.57 1.85
C VAL A 50 -0.88 6.67 2.42
N THR A 51 -0.50 5.90 3.44
CA THR A 51 -1.41 5.02 4.19
C THR A 51 -1.31 5.34 5.67
N ILE A 52 -2.44 5.50 6.36
CA ILE A 52 -2.46 5.69 7.81
C ILE A 52 -2.86 4.35 8.45
N ASN A 53 -2.00 3.87 9.33
CA ASN A 53 -2.23 2.62 10.06
C ASN A 53 -2.43 2.92 11.55
N TYR A 54 -3.59 2.51 12.03
CA TYR A 54 -3.97 2.59 13.43
C TYR A 54 -3.55 1.31 14.15
N LYS A 55 -3.20 1.43 15.42
CA LYS A 55 -2.83 0.30 16.29
C LYS A 55 -1.60 -0.47 15.81
N VAL A 56 -0.62 0.23 15.25
CA VAL A 56 0.70 -0.34 14.96
C VAL A 56 1.43 -0.64 16.27
N ASN A 57 2.12 -1.77 16.35
CA ASN A 57 2.80 -2.21 17.55
C ASN A 57 4.14 -2.87 17.20
N LEU A 58 5.25 -2.38 17.74
CA LEU A 58 6.59 -2.89 17.40
C LEU A 58 6.80 -4.34 17.86
N TRP A 59 6.13 -4.77 18.92
CA TRP A 59 6.23 -6.15 19.40
C TRP A 59 5.47 -7.15 18.51
N ARG A 60 4.35 -6.74 17.97
CA ARG A 60 3.44 -7.62 17.23
C ARG A 60 3.70 -7.59 15.72
N ASP A 61 3.90 -6.40 15.15
CA ASP A 61 3.90 -6.18 13.72
C ASP A 61 5.30 -6.37 13.12
N ILE A 62 5.36 -6.83 11.89
CA ILE A 62 6.61 -7.08 11.16
C ILE A 62 6.97 -5.82 10.37
N PHE A 63 8.14 -5.28 10.67
CA PHE A 63 8.73 -4.20 9.91
C PHE A 63 9.84 -4.73 8.99
N PRO A 64 10.12 -4.04 7.85
CA PRO A 64 11.28 -4.36 7.04
C PRO A 64 12.57 -4.34 7.88
N PHE A 65 13.42 -5.34 7.71
CA PHE A 65 14.64 -5.52 8.52
C PHE A 65 15.54 -4.27 8.57
N ALA A 66 15.60 -3.50 7.47
CA ALA A 66 16.39 -2.27 7.42
C ALA A 66 15.91 -1.17 8.40
N LEU A 67 14.70 -1.31 8.98
CA LEU A 67 14.13 -0.41 9.98
C LEU A 67 14.27 -0.95 11.40
N ASP A 68 14.74 -2.19 11.55
CA ASP A 68 14.92 -2.79 12.86
C ASP A 68 15.84 -1.93 13.75
N GLY A 69 15.42 -1.72 14.97
CA GLY A 69 16.11 -0.87 15.94
C GLY A 69 16.05 0.64 15.69
N LYS A 70 15.62 1.10 14.49
CA LYS A 70 15.51 2.54 14.19
C LYS A 70 14.24 3.18 14.71
N LEU A 71 13.24 2.38 15.02
CA LEU A 71 11.93 2.87 15.45
C LEU A 71 11.84 3.06 16.96
N LYS A 72 12.69 2.39 17.73
CA LYS A 72 12.72 2.49 19.19
C LYS A 72 13.14 3.89 19.64
N GLY A 73 12.43 4.44 20.61
CA GLY A 73 12.71 5.76 21.16
C GLY A 73 12.15 6.92 20.34
N LEU A 74 11.47 6.66 19.21
CA LEU A 74 10.80 7.71 18.47
C LEU A 74 9.58 8.22 19.23
N LYS A 75 9.26 9.50 19.05
CA LYS A 75 8.17 10.23 19.68
C LYS A 75 7.13 10.69 18.65
N VAL A 76 5.99 11.14 19.16
CA VAL A 76 4.98 11.77 18.30
C VAL A 76 5.59 12.94 17.53
N GLY A 77 5.38 12.95 16.22
CA GLY A 77 5.95 13.91 15.28
C GLY A 77 7.26 13.47 14.64
N ASP A 78 7.97 12.49 15.21
CA ASP A 78 9.22 12.01 14.63
C ASP A 78 8.98 11.30 13.29
N VAL A 79 9.95 11.47 12.40
CA VAL A 79 9.94 10.93 11.04
C VAL A 79 11.13 10.00 10.85
N PHE A 80 10.91 8.88 10.20
CA PHE A 80 11.95 7.97 9.76
C PHE A 80 11.82 7.68 8.27
N SER A 81 12.90 7.33 7.61
CA SER A 81 12.89 6.98 6.20
C SER A 81 13.98 5.97 5.85
N HIS A 82 13.73 5.22 4.76
CA HIS A 82 14.71 4.34 4.17
C HIS A 82 14.42 4.11 2.69
N ASP A 83 15.49 4.06 1.88
CA ASP A 83 15.41 3.74 0.47
C ASP A 83 15.73 2.26 0.27
N PHE A 84 14.82 1.56 -0.39
CA PHE A 84 14.94 0.13 -0.66
C PHE A 84 15.20 -0.12 -2.14
N THR A 85 16.19 -0.96 -2.41
CA THR A 85 16.37 -1.54 -3.75
C THR A 85 15.28 -2.57 -4.04
N PRO A 86 15.02 -2.91 -5.33
CA PRO A 86 14.06 -3.96 -5.67
C PRO A 86 14.33 -5.25 -4.90
N GLY A 87 13.28 -5.92 -4.45
CA GLY A 87 13.35 -7.17 -3.67
C GLY A 87 13.51 -7.01 -2.15
N ASN A 88 13.79 -5.80 -1.63
CA ASN A 88 14.07 -5.61 -0.19
C ASN A 88 12.90 -5.04 0.62
N PHE A 89 11.93 -4.43 -0.03
CA PHE A 89 10.69 -3.95 0.59
C PHE A 89 9.48 -4.71 0.05
N ILE A 90 9.45 -4.86 -1.26
CA ILE A 90 8.45 -5.61 -2.00
C ILE A 90 9.13 -6.88 -2.50
N PRO A 91 8.47 -8.06 -2.47
CA PRO A 91 9.04 -9.29 -2.97
C PRO A 91 9.65 -9.14 -4.37
N GLU A 92 10.78 -9.77 -4.60
CA GLU A 92 11.46 -9.77 -5.89
C GLU A 92 10.55 -10.34 -6.98
N PHE A 93 10.76 -9.89 -8.22
CA PHE A 93 10.04 -10.40 -9.37
C PHE A 93 10.32 -11.90 -9.56
N ASP A 94 9.27 -12.70 -9.56
CA ASP A 94 9.32 -14.13 -9.85
C ASP A 94 8.76 -14.40 -11.25
N LYS A 95 9.63 -14.89 -12.13
CA LYS A 95 9.24 -15.27 -13.50
C LYS A 95 8.17 -16.37 -13.54
N TYR A 96 8.04 -17.19 -12.51
CA TYR A 96 7.03 -18.24 -12.43
C TYR A 96 5.63 -17.70 -12.11
N LEU A 97 5.55 -16.48 -11.58
CA LEU A 97 4.31 -15.74 -11.41
C LEU A 97 3.84 -15.07 -12.71
N ALA A 98 4.70 -14.97 -13.73
CA ALA A 98 4.30 -14.59 -15.08
C ALA A 98 3.91 -15.86 -15.87
N THR A 99 2.63 -16.05 -16.10
CA THR A 99 2.06 -17.27 -16.67
C THR A 99 0.94 -16.95 -17.68
N SER A 100 0.23 -17.96 -18.16
CA SER A 100 -0.91 -17.75 -19.05
C SER A 100 -2.10 -18.62 -18.65
N VAL A 101 -3.30 -18.10 -18.86
CA VAL A 101 -4.56 -18.78 -18.65
C VAL A 101 -5.35 -18.86 -19.96
N ARG A 102 -6.24 -19.86 -20.08
CA ARG A 102 -7.14 -19.95 -21.23
C ARG A 102 -8.15 -18.81 -21.16
N THR A 103 -8.56 -18.27 -22.30
CA THR A 103 -9.54 -17.17 -22.39
C THR A 103 -10.81 -17.45 -21.59
N LYS A 104 -11.31 -18.70 -21.62
CA LYS A 104 -12.49 -19.14 -20.86
C LYS A 104 -12.30 -19.15 -19.32
N GLN A 105 -11.07 -19.05 -18.83
CA GLN A 105 -10.79 -18.98 -17.40
C GLN A 105 -10.88 -17.55 -16.87
N PHE A 106 -10.91 -16.53 -17.73
CA PHE A 106 -11.21 -15.17 -17.31
C PHE A 106 -12.73 -15.02 -17.17
N ASN A 107 -13.19 -14.83 -15.94
CA ASN A 107 -14.61 -14.69 -15.64
C ASN A 107 -15.07 -13.25 -15.87
N THR A 108 -15.65 -12.99 -17.02
CA THR A 108 -16.11 -11.67 -17.44
C THR A 108 -17.27 -11.11 -16.62
N THR A 109 -17.96 -11.93 -15.85
CA THR A 109 -19.15 -11.54 -15.05
C THR A 109 -18.92 -11.65 -13.54
N HIS A 110 -17.65 -11.82 -13.11
CA HIS A 110 -17.32 -12.03 -11.71
C HIS A 110 -17.84 -10.87 -10.83
N ARG A 111 -18.77 -11.20 -9.91
CA ARG A 111 -19.37 -10.28 -8.91
C ARG A 111 -19.94 -8.96 -9.44
N LEU A 112 -20.10 -8.82 -10.75
CA LEU A 112 -20.55 -7.60 -11.38
C LEU A 112 -21.76 -7.89 -12.26
N ASN A 113 -22.68 -6.95 -12.32
CA ASN A 113 -23.80 -6.99 -13.27
C ASN A 113 -23.40 -6.52 -14.67
N THR A 114 -22.12 -6.22 -14.85
CA THR A 114 -21.55 -5.71 -16.11
C THR A 114 -20.51 -6.69 -16.63
N ILE A 115 -20.54 -6.97 -17.93
CA ILE A 115 -19.50 -7.77 -18.59
C ILE A 115 -18.20 -6.97 -18.64
N ILE A 116 -17.14 -7.55 -18.10
CA ILE A 116 -15.80 -6.98 -18.14
C ILE A 116 -14.95 -7.71 -19.16
N GLU A 117 -14.52 -6.99 -20.17
CA GLU A 117 -13.59 -7.52 -21.16
C GLU A 117 -12.15 -7.40 -20.66
N PRO A 118 -11.31 -8.44 -20.86
CA PRO A 118 -9.90 -8.36 -20.52
C PRO A 118 -9.19 -7.36 -21.44
N LYS A 119 -8.32 -6.53 -20.88
CA LYS A 119 -7.51 -5.53 -21.61
C LYS A 119 -6.06 -5.65 -21.23
N VAL A 120 -5.17 -5.62 -22.23
CA VAL A 120 -3.73 -5.62 -22.02
C VAL A 120 -3.31 -4.38 -21.20
N GLY A 121 -2.41 -4.58 -20.26
CA GLY A 121 -1.90 -3.53 -19.37
C GLY A 121 -2.76 -3.28 -18.14
N ARG A 122 -4.02 -3.73 -18.13
CA ARG A 122 -4.94 -3.48 -17.01
C ARG A 122 -4.76 -4.49 -15.88
N PHE A 123 -4.95 -4.03 -14.65
CA PHE A 123 -5.04 -4.86 -13.46
C PHE A 123 -6.47 -5.34 -13.19
N TYR A 124 -6.57 -6.56 -12.67
CA TYR A 124 -7.81 -7.20 -12.25
C TYR A 124 -7.58 -7.96 -10.95
N PRO A 125 -8.60 -8.11 -10.09
CA PRO A 125 -8.53 -9.04 -8.96
C PRO A 125 -8.30 -10.48 -9.41
N LYS A 126 -7.47 -11.24 -8.71
CA LYS A 126 -7.19 -12.66 -9.03
C LYS A 126 -8.47 -13.51 -9.10
N GLY A 127 -9.51 -13.18 -8.32
CA GLY A 127 -10.80 -13.83 -8.38
C GLY A 127 -11.48 -13.83 -9.75
N PHE A 128 -11.03 -13.00 -10.71
CA PHE A 128 -11.48 -13.08 -12.10
C PHE A 128 -10.94 -14.30 -12.86
N ILE A 129 -9.97 -15.02 -12.28
CA ILE A 129 -9.40 -16.23 -12.89
C ILE A 129 -10.07 -17.45 -12.28
N ALA A 130 -10.78 -18.21 -13.08
CA ALA A 130 -11.46 -19.43 -12.65
C ALA A 130 -10.65 -20.69 -12.96
N GLY A 131 -10.77 -21.70 -12.11
CA GLY A 131 -10.22 -23.04 -12.37
C GLY A 131 -8.68 -23.08 -12.38
N THR A 132 -8.04 -22.21 -11.63
CA THR A 132 -6.59 -22.21 -11.40
C THR A 132 -6.32 -22.59 -9.94
N HIS A 133 -5.30 -23.43 -9.74
CA HIS A 133 -4.93 -23.86 -8.39
C HIS A 133 -4.50 -22.66 -7.53
N ASN A 134 -4.92 -22.65 -6.27
CA ASN A 134 -4.63 -21.58 -5.30
C ASN A 134 -5.17 -20.18 -5.64
N ILE A 135 -6.10 -20.05 -6.59
CA ILE A 135 -6.84 -18.82 -6.83
C ILE A 135 -8.32 -19.04 -6.47
N TYR A 136 -8.82 -18.22 -5.58
CA TYR A 136 -10.19 -18.28 -5.07
C TYR A 136 -11.02 -17.12 -5.61
N PRO A 137 -12.34 -17.28 -5.78
CA PRO A 137 -13.22 -16.20 -6.24
C PRO A 137 -13.20 -14.94 -5.36
N GLU A 138 -12.82 -15.09 -4.09
CA GLU A 138 -12.71 -14.02 -3.10
C GLU A 138 -11.38 -13.27 -3.14
N ASP A 139 -10.39 -13.77 -3.90
CA ASP A 139 -9.06 -13.17 -3.96
C ASP A 139 -9.10 -11.84 -4.70
N ILE A 140 -8.95 -10.75 -3.94
CA ILE A 140 -8.90 -9.38 -4.45
C ILE A 140 -7.49 -8.92 -4.81
N THR A 141 -6.45 -9.75 -4.57
CA THR A 141 -5.08 -9.43 -4.92
C THR A 141 -4.99 -9.15 -6.42
N PRO A 142 -4.37 -8.05 -6.84
CA PRO A 142 -4.32 -7.68 -8.25
C PRO A 142 -3.38 -8.57 -9.06
N PHE A 143 -3.72 -8.79 -10.32
CA PHE A 143 -2.84 -9.29 -11.36
C PHE A 143 -2.96 -8.43 -12.61
N ARG A 144 -1.94 -8.40 -13.46
CA ARG A 144 -1.93 -7.65 -14.71
C ARG A 144 -2.04 -8.57 -15.91
N ILE A 145 -2.81 -8.16 -16.93
CA ILE A 145 -2.81 -8.79 -18.25
C ILE A 145 -1.67 -8.18 -19.06
N THR A 146 -0.76 -9.02 -19.55
CA THR A 146 0.42 -8.58 -20.34
C THR A 146 0.27 -8.80 -21.84
N ALA A 147 -0.50 -9.81 -22.26
CA ALA A 147 -0.86 -10.05 -23.65
C ALA A 147 -2.18 -10.81 -23.77
N ILE A 148 -2.86 -10.68 -24.90
CA ILE A 148 -4.08 -11.42 -25.24
C ILE A 148 -3.92 -11.95 -26.67
N ASP A 149 -3.75 -13.27 -26.77
CA ASP A 149 -3.67 -14.00 -28.03
C ASP A 149 -4.64 -15.19 -27.94
N ASP A 150 -4.22 -16.40 -28.30
CA ASP A 150 -5.00 -17.66 -28.07
C ASP A 150 -5.22 -17.91 -26.57
N LYS A 151 -4.35 -17.35 -25.73
CA LYS A 151 -4.42 -17.36 -24.27
C LYS A 151 -4.26 -15.94 -23.74
N ILE A 152 -4.62 -15.74 -22.48
CA ILE A 152 -4.36 -14.50 -21.77
C ILE A 152 -3.08 -14.69 -20.96
N SER A 153 -2.04 -13.91 -21.29
CA SER A 153 -0.81 -13.84 -20.50
C SER A 153 -1.04 -12.92 -19.31
N ILE A 154 -0.69 -13.39 -18.13
CA ILE A 154 -0.92 -12.70 -16.87
C ILE A 154 0.38 -12.62 -16.06
N ASP A 155 0.49 -11.56 -15.29
CA ASP A 155 1.55 -11.31 -14.32
C ASP A 155 0.92 -11.17 -12.93
N LEU A 156 1.26 -12.10 -12.03
CA LEU A 156 0.77 -12.17 -10.66
C LEU A 156 1.73 -11.49 -9.67
N ASN A 157 2.86 -10.97 -10.16
CA ASN A 157 3.81 -10.23 -9.33
C ASN A 157 3.20 -8.92 -8.81
N HIS A 158 3.75 -8.42 -7.72
CA HIS A 158 3.44 -7.08 -7.26
C HIS A 158 3.79 -6.03 -8.31
N ALA A 159 2.97 -4.99 -8.45
CA ALA A 159 3.15 -3.95 -9.48
C ALA A 159 4.53 -3.27 -9.45
N LEU A 160 5.16 -3.18 -8.28
CA LEU A 160 6.47 -2.57 -8.05
C LEU A 160 7.60 -3.59 -7.81
N ALA A 161 7.43 -4.87 -8.13
CA ALA A 161 8.39 -5.93 -7.81
C ALA A 161 9.82 -5.67 -8.36
N GLN A 162 9.94 -4.89 -9.45
CA GLN A 162 11.23 -4.52 -10.05
C GLN A 162 11.62 -3.06 -9.82
N THR A 163 10.92 -2.37 -8.89
CA THR A 163 11.06 -0.93 -8.70
C THR A 163 11.70 -0.64 -7.35
N ALA A 164 12.70 0.25 -7.34
CA ALA A 164 13.22 0.81 -6.11
C ALA A 164 12.17 1.72 -5.47
N VAL A 165 12.02 1.66 -4.16
CA VAL A 165 11.03 2.44 -3.42
C VAL A 165 11.67 3.18 -2.26
N SER A 166 11.19 4.40 -1.99
CA SER A 166 11.50 5.14 -0.77
C SER A 166 10.33 5.01 0.18
N PHE A 167 10.60 4.55 1.38
CA PHE A 167 9.63 4.42 2.46
C PHE A 167 9.90 5.46 3.53
N LYS A 168 8.88 6.20 3.91
CA LYS A 168 8.93 7.21 4.96
C LYS A 168 7.77 6.97 5.91
N GLY A 169 8.03 7.03 7.21
CA GLY A 169 7.00 6.94 8.24
C GLY A 169 7.04 8.13 9.16
N GLN A 170 5.89 8.47 9.74
CA GLN A 170 5.75 9.47 10.78
C GLN A 170 4.87 8.93 11.89
N ILE A 171 5.31 9.18 13.13
CA ILE A 171 4.52 8.84 14.32
C ILE A 171 3.47 9.93 14.53
N LEU A 172 2.19 9.55 14.46
CA LEU A 172 1.07 10.48 14.62
C LEU A 172 0.55 10.52 16.06
N ASP A 173 0.53 9.36 16.71
CA ASP A 173 0.04 9.23 18.09
C ASP A 173 0.64 8.00 18.76
N ILE A 174 0.81 8.02 20.07
CA ILE A 174 1.31 6.91 20.87
C ILE A 174 0.39 6.71 22.07
N TRP A 175 -0.13 5.51 22.24
CA TRP A 175 -0.97 5.16 23.36
C TRP A 175 -0.29 4.15 24.28
N MET A 176 -0.33 4.42 25.54
CA MET A 176 -0.03 3.43 26.57
C MET A 176 -1.23 2.49 26.69
N ALA A 177 -1.43 1.62 25.72
CA ALA A 177 -2.47 0.62 25.84
C ALA A 177 -2.01 -0.47 26.79
N LYS A 178 -2.82 -0.77 27.80
CA LYS A 178 -2.64 -2.01 28.56
C LYS A 178 -2.75 -3.17 27.58
N ALA A 179 -1.61 -3.76 27.31
CA ALA A 179 -1.40 -5.06 26.69
C ALA A 179 -2.56 -5.62 25.85
N LEU A 180 -2.87 -5.02 24.73
CA LEU A 180 -3.60 -5.74 23.71
C LEU A 180 -2.61 -6.69 22.99
N ARG A 181 -2.12 -7.67 23.75
CA ARG A 181 -1.26 -8.76 23.22
C ARG A 181 -2.07 -9.75 22.38
N GLY A 182 -3.10 -9.28 21.75
CA GLY A 182 -3.93 -10.04 20.86
C GLY A 182 -4.03 -9.36 19.51
N GLY A 183 -4.57 -10.08 18.55
CA GLY A 183 -4.77 -9.61 17.19
C GLY A 183 -3.79 -10.22 16.20
N SER A 184 -4.08 -10.02 14.92
CA SER A 184 -3.21 -10.49 13.83
C SER A 184 -1.95 -9.64 13.75
N CYS A 185 -0.83 -10.30 13.51
CA CYS A 185 0.40 -9.66 13.11
C CYS A 185 0.20 -9.02 11.73
N ASN A 186 0.59 -7.75 11.60
CA ASN A 186 0.57 -7.07 10.31
C ASN A 186 1.99 -7.03 9.72
N ASP A 187 2.09 -7.29 8.44
CA ASP A 187 3.29 -6.96 7.67
C ASP A 187 3.17 -5.51 7.18
N ILE A 188 4.05 -4.65 7.66
CA ILE A 188 4.00 -3.22 7.36
C ILE A 188 4.39 -2.96 5.90
N ALA A 189 5.28 -3.76 5.32
CA ALA A 189 5.61 -3.63 3.91
C ALA A 189 4.41 -3.97 3.02
N GLU A 190 3.68 -5.04 3.35
CA GLU A 190 2.45 -5.41 2.64
C GLU A 190 1.39 -4.32 2.79
N LEU A 191 1.13 -3.84 4.00
CA LEU A 191 0.13 -2.79 4.25
C LEU A 191 0.44 -1.49 3.49
N ALA A 192 1.71 -1.08 3.48
CA ALA A 192 2.12 0.16 2.82
C ALA A 192 2.18 0.05 1.29
N SER A 193 2.29 -1.15 0.74
CA SER A 193 2.46 -1.36 -0.70
C SER A 193 1.25 -1.97 -1.40
N LYS A 194 0.23 -2.40 -0.69
CA LYS A 194 -0.90 -3.17 -1.20
C LYS A 194 -1.50 -2.62 -2.50
N ASP A 195 -1.68 -1.32 -2.60
CA ASP A 195 -2.29 -0.66 -3.76
C ASP A 195 -1.25 0.16 -4.56
N ALA A 196 0.02 0.13 -4.15
CA ALA A 196 1.06 0.92 -4.78
C ALA A 196 1.39 0.39 -6.18
N GLY A 197 1.60 1.30 -7.11
CA GLY A 197 1.92 0.97 -8.50
C GLY A 197 0.71 0.66 -9.38
N LEU A 198 -0.47 0.42 -8.83
CA LEU A 198 -1.67 0.14 -9.61
C LEU A 198 -2.13 1.35 -10.42
N GLN A 199 -1.89 2.55 -9.91
CA GLN A 199 -2.25 3.82 -10.55
C GLN A 199 -1.38 4.15 -11.76
N CYS A 200 -0.16 3.61 -11.84
CA CYS A 200 0.79 3.89 -12.93
C CYS A 200 0.27 3.56 -14.32
N GLN A 201 -0.79 2.77 -14.41
CA GLN A 201 -1.35 2.30 -15.68
C GLN A 201 -2.40 3.21 -16.27
N TYR A 202 -2.95 4.09 -15.45
CA TYR A 202 -3.96 5.06 -15.89
C TYR A 202 -3.37 6.40 -16.29
N GLN A 203 -2.06 6.50 -16.26
CA GLN A 203 -1.35 7.69 -16.70
C GLN A 203 -1.17 7.68 -18.22
N ASP A 204 -2.23 7.98 -18.94
CA ASP A 204 -2.07 8.73 -20.16
C ASP A 204 -1.48 10.09 -19.78
N GLN A 205 -0.52 10.55 -20.56
CA GLN A 205 0.37 11.67 -20.30
C GLN A 205 -0.33 13.01 -19.96
N GLU A 206 -1.64 13.07 -19.98
CA GLU A 206 -2.44 14.28 -19.77
C GLU A 206 -3.17 14.35 -18.43
N THR A 207 -3.19 13.30 -17.61
CA THR A 207 -3.94 13.33 -16.37
C THR A 207 -3.07 13.02 -15.16
N ASP A 208 -2.42 14.04 -14.62
CA ASP A 208 -1.95 14.13 -13.23
C ASP A 208 -3.06 13.87 -12.19
N PHE A 209 -4.24 13.45 -12.64
CA PHE A 209 -5.43 13.38 -11.81
C PHE A 209 -5.36 12.32 -10.71
N TRP A 210 -4.53 11.27 -10.91
CA TRP A 210 -4.47 10.15 -9.95
C TRP A 210 -3.17 10.06 -9.16
N SER A 211 -2.15 10.83 -9.52
CA SER A 211 -0.88 10.89 -8.79
C SER A 211 -0.99 11.61 -7.44
N GLY A 212 -2.16 11.91 -7.01
CA GLY A 212 -2.39 12.58 -5.75
C GLY A 212 -3.82 13.01 -5.61
N ILE A 213 -4.74 12.06 -5.47
CA ILE A 213 -5.90 12.41 -4.67
C ILE A 213 -5.36 12.45 -3.26
N PRO A 214 -5.09 13.65 -2.71
CA PRO A 214 -4.69 13.74 -1.33
C PRO A 214 -5.85 13.14 -0.55
N PHE A 215 -5.56 12.28 0.40
CA PHE A 215 -6.51 11.85 1.43
C PHE A 215 -7.28 13.04 2.03
N ALA A 216 -6.68 14.23 2.08
CA ALA A 216 -7.31 15.50 2.41
C ALA A 216 -8.55 15.85 1.56
N ARG A 217 -8.63 15.44 0.30
CA ARG A 217 -9.80 15.71 -0.53
C ARG A 217 -10.99 14.80 -0.24
N MET A 218 -10.74 13.63 0.37
CA MET A 218 -11.81 12.76 0.89
C MET A 218 -12.43 13.31 2.19
N MET A 219 -11.69 14.15 2.91
CA MET A 219 -12.16 14.73 4.19
C MET A 219 -12.85 16.09 4.02
N ASP A 220 -12.62 16.80 2.91
CA ASP A 220 -13.23 18.12 2.65
C ASP A 220 -14.56 18.04 1.87
N SER A 221 -15.04 16.87 1.54
CA SER A 221 -16.38 16.76 0.98
C SER A 221 -17.38 16.76 2.14
N ASP A 222 -18.12 17.88 2.28
CA ASP A 222 -19.33 17.98 3.10
C ASP A 222 -20.41 16.93 2.75
N ASP A 223 -20.10 16.02 1.84
CA ASP A 223 -20.95 14.95 1.34
C ASP A 223 -20.85 13.64 2.15
N ALA A 224 -20.06 13.58 3.22
CA ALA A 224 -20.07 12.45 4.15
C ALA A 224 -21.22 12.56 5.16
N LYS A 225 -22.41 12.89 4.67
CA LYS A 225 -23.68 12.69 5.39
C LYS A 225 -24.33 11.41 4.88
N PHE A 226 -23.93 10.29 5.49
CA PHE A 226 -24.77 9.09 5.56
C PHE A 226 -24.79 8.57 6.98
#